data_6512d353fd17dd934bd9cf2b970ae4ce
#
_entry.id   6512d353fd17dd934bd9cf2b970ae4ce
#
_cell.length_a   1.000
_cell.length_b   1.000
_cell.length_c   1.000
_cell.angle_alpha   90.00
_cell.angle_beta   90.00
_cell.angle_gamma   90.00
#
_symmetry.space_group_name_H-M   'P 1'
#
loop_
_entity.id
_entity.type
_entity.pdbx_description
1 polymer ?
#
loop_
_entity_poly.entity_id
_entity_poly.type
_entity_poly.pdbx_seq_one_letter_code
_entity_poly.pdbx_strand_id
1 'polypeptide(L)'
;MRTVRIARLAIVAALAGAGVLGAAAPARADITAFLGLTSTTSTRQARGVAVGFGVLVIGFEFEYSNIVEDAGEGAPGLHTGSANVLLQTPTAIGGVQLYLTAGAGGYRERLGEISGTNVTTNVGGGAKIGLLGPLRLRLDYRLLTLHGDPLHDRYHRFYAGANIGF
;
A
#
# COMPACT_ATOMS: atom_id res chain seq x y z
N MET A 1 23.82 37.05 -0.30
CA MET A 1 22.64 37.03 -1.20
C MET A 1 22.03 35.63 -1.41
N ARG A 2 22.76 34.52 -1.35
CA ARG A 2 22.21 33.12 -1.50
C ARG A 2 21.36 32.69 -0.31
N THR A 3 21.73 32.98 0.93
CA THR A 3 21.00 32.61 2.16
C THR A 3 19.60 33.21 2.25
N VAL A 4 19.41 34.45 1.78
CA VAL A 4 18.10 35.13 1.77
C VAL A 4 17.13 34.50 0.75
N ARG A 5 17.64 33.96 -0.36
CA ARG A 5 16.80 33.27 -1.36
C ARG A 5 16.33 31.92 -0.85
N ILE A 6 17.18 31.17 -0.14
CA ILE A 6 16.82 29.87 0.44
C ILE A 6 15.78 30.06 1.55
N ALA A 7 15.94 31.08 2.41
CA ALA A 7 14.95 31.36 3.45
C ALA A 7 13.58 31.75 2.86
N ARG A 8 13.54 32.51 1.77
CA ARG A 8 12.28 32.91 1.10
C ARG A 8 11.59 31.69 0.44
N LEU A 9 12.35 30.79 -0.18
CA LEU A 9 11.82 29.56 -0.74
C LEU A 9 11.26 28.63 0.34
N ALA A 10 11.92 28.52 1.48
CA ALA A 10 11.44 27.71 2.61
C ALA A 10 10.15 28.30 3.22
N ILE A 11 10.03 29.62 3.32
CA ILE A 11 8.84 30.30 3.83
C ILE A 11 7.67 30.13 2.85
N VAL A 12 7.90 30.27 1.54
CA VAL A 12 6.86 30.05 0.51
C VAL A 12 6.40 28.60 0.50
N ALA A 13 7.31 27.63 0.64
CA ALA A 13 6.96 26.21 0.74
C ALA A 13 6.19 25.90 2.03
N ALA A 14 6.55 26.53 3.15
CA ALA A 14 5.84 26.37 4.42
C ALA A 14 4.44 27.03 4.39
N LEU A 15 4.30 28.19 3.76
CA LEU A 15 3.01 28.87 3.57
C LEU A 15 2.10 28.14 2.57
N ALA A 16 2.67 27.57 1.50
CA ALA A 16 1.92 26.71 0.57
C ALA A 16 1.45 25.42 1.26
N GLY A 17 2.29 24.82 2.11
CA GLY A 17 1.92 23.67 2.94
C GLY A 17 0.83 23.99 3.98
N ALA A 18 0.90 25.15 4.62
CA ALA A 18 -0.10 25.60 5.59
C ALA A 18 -1.44 25.97 4.92
N GLY A 19 -1.43 26.50 3.70
CA GLY A 19 -2.64 26.81 2.93
C GLY A 19 -3.44 25.58 2.52
N VAL A 20 -2.79 24.45 2.31
CA VAL A 20 -3.45 23.14 2.01
C VAL A 20 -4.12 22.56 3.27
N LEU A 21 -3.62 22.87 4.46
CA LEU A 21 -4.21 22.44 5.74
C LEU A 21 -5.42 23.28 6.18
N GLY A 22 -5.58 24.48 5.63
CA GLY A 22 -6.66 25.41 5.98
C GLY A 22 -8.01 25.12 5.31
N ALA A 23 -8.05 24.38 4.22
CA ALA A 23 -9.28 23.81 3.71
C ALA A 23 -9.55 22.51 4.46
N ALA A 24 -10.46 22.52 5.44
CA ALA A 24 -10.89 21.34 6.19
C ALA A 24 -11.58 20.33 5.28
N ALA A 25 -10.81 19.74 4.35
CA ALA A 25 -11.25 18.54 3.66
C ALA A 25 -11.32 17.44 4.73
N PRO A 26 -12.46 16.74 4.87
CA PRO A 26 -12.60 15.71 5.88
C PRO A 26 -11.52 14.66 5.66
N ALA A 27 -10.67 14.47 6.66
CA ALA A 27 -9.77 13.32 6.69
C ALA A 27 -10.65 12.07 6.67
N ARG A 28 -10.36 11.15 5.77
CA ARG A 28 -11.06 9.86 5.67
C ARG A 28 -10.11 8.78 6.13
N ALA A 29 -10.58 7.95 7.04
CA ALA A 29 -9.87 6.74 7.41
C ALA A 29 -10.57 5.51 6.81
N ASP A 30 -9.81 4.45 6.61
CA ASP A 30 -10.39 3.18 6.17
C ASP A 30 -9.60 1.98 6.70
N ILE A 31 -10.30 0.87 6.79
CA ILE A 31 -9.71 -0.43 7.13
C ILE A 31 -10.07 -1.40 6.02
N THR A 32 -9.10 -2.17 5.56
CA THR A 32 -9.28 -3.20 4.55
C THR A 32 -8.86 -4.56 5.10
N ALA A 33 -9.69 -5.58 4.92
CA ALA A 33 -9.28 -6.98 5.03
C ALA A 33 -9.36 -7.61 3.64
N PHE A 34 -8.33 -8.35 3.24
CA PHE A 34 -8.23 -8.85 1.87
C PHE A 34 -7.75 -10.29 1.76
N LEU A 35 -8.16 -10.91 0.67
CA LEU A 35 -7.69 -12.21 0.18
C LEU A 35 -7.29 -12.06 -1.28
N GLY A 36 -6.25 -12.77 -1.69
CA GLY A 36 -5.74 -12.66 -3.04
C GLY A 36 -4.82 -13.79 -3.42
N LEU A 37 -4.20 -13.59 -4.56
CA LEU A 37 -3.22 -14.49 -5.14
C LEU A 37 -1.92 -13.75 -5.36
N THR A 38 -0.83 -14.44 -5.10
CA THR A 38 0.52 -13.96 -5.42
C THR A 38 1.15 -14.94 -6.38
N SER A 39 1.76 -14.42 -7.43
CA SER A 39 2.50 -15.19 -8.41
C SER A 39 3.98 -14.81 -8.36
N THR A 40 4.81 -15.85 -8.28
CA THR A 40 6.26 -15.83 -8.52
C THR A 40 6.56 -16.96 -9.51
N THR A 41 7.09 -18.07 -9.04
CA THR A 41 7.20 -19.33 -9.79
C THR A 41 5.92 -20.16 -9.68
N SER A 42 5.18 -20.02 -8.59
CA SER A 42 3.87 -20.66 -8.37
C SER A 42 2.84 -19.63 -7.89
N THR A 43 1.56 -19.97 -8.07
CA THR A 43 0.44 -19.12 -7.61
C THR A 43 0.02 -19.55 -6.23
N ARG A 44 0.10 -18.64 -5.26
CA ARG A 44 -0.19 -18.91 -3.84
C ARG A 44 -1.17 -17.91 -3.27
N GLN A 45 -1.87 -18.34 -2.22
CA GLN A 45 -2.80 -17.47 -1.52
C GLN A 45 -2.06 -16.40 -0.73
N ALA A 46 -2.53 -15.17 -0.87
CA ALA A 46 -2.15 -14.02 -0.06
C ALA A 46 -3.35 -13.54 0.76
N ARG A 47 -3.11 -13.13 1.99
CA ARG A 47 -4.12 -12.53 2.86
C ARG A 47 -3.51 -11.41 3.68
N GLY A 48 -4.32 -10.44 4.08
CA GLY A 48 -3.80 -9.36 4.89
C GLY A 48 -4.84 -8.36 5.33
N VAL A 49 -4.33 -7.34 6.01
CA VAL A 49 -5.10 -6.21 6.49
C VAL A 49 -4.35 -4.92 6.21
N ALA A 50 -5.09 -3.85 5.98
CA ALA A 50 -4.52 -2.52 5.82
C ALA A 50 -5.37 -1.50 6.56
N VAL A 51 -4.70 -0.48 7.11
CA VAL A 51 -5.32 0.69 7.73
C VAL A 51 -4.81 1.92 7.01
N GLY A 52 -5.74 2.71 6.49
CA GLY A 52 -5.44 3.90 5.71
C GLY A 52 -6.07 5.15 6.28
N PHE A 53 -5.46 6.27 5.97
CA PHE A 53 -6.05 7.60 6.15
C PHE A 53 -5.63 8.49 5.01
N GLY A 54 -6.48 9.44 4.65
CA GLY A 54 -6.19 10.31 3.52
C GLY A 54 -6.90 11.65 3.60
N VAL A 55 -6.30 12.63 2.92
CA VAL A 55 -6.85 13.97 2.74
C VAL A 55 -6.84 14.29 1.25
N LEU A 56 -8.00 14.59 0.69
CA LEU A 56 -8.17 14.86 -0.74
C LEU A 56 -7.66 13.71 -1.62
N VAL A 57 -6.53 13.95 -2.31
CA VAL A 57 -5.93 13.04 -3.28
C VAL A 57 -4.77 12.23 -2.72
N ILE A 58 -4.28 12.55 -1.52
CA ILE A 58 -3.14 11.88 -0.88
C ILE A 58 -3.65 11.01 0.26
N GLY A 59 -3.26 9.74 0.26
CA GLY A 59 -3.51 8.80 1.33
C GLY A 59 -2.20 8.21 1.86
N PHE A 60 -2.28 7.72 3.09
CA PHE A 60 -1.24 6.92 3.73
C PHE A 60 -1.85 5.62 4.19
N GLU A 61 -1.12 4.54 4.09
CA GLU A 61 -1.61 3.22 4.42
C GLU A 61 -0.51 2.39 5.09
N PHE A 62 -0.86 1.72 6.16
CA PHE A 62 -0.07 0.65 6.74
C PHE A 62 -0.71 -0.68 6.38
N GLU A 63 0.05 -1.57 5.79
CA GLU A 63 -0.41 -2.87 5.35
C GLU A 63 0.43 -3.98 5.97
N TYR A 64 -0.24 -5.02 6.44
CA TYR A 64 0.36 -6.30 6.78
C TYR A 64 -0.20 -7.39 5.87
N SER A 65 0.66 -8.22 5.29
CA SER A 65 0.24 -9.36 4.49
C SER A 65 1.03 -10.63 4.77
N ASN A 66 0.39 -11.75 4.51
CA ASN A 66 0.94 -13.08 4.62
C ASN A 66 0.66 -13.86 3.35
N ILE A 67 1.71 -14.50 2.81
CA ILE A 67 1.65 -15.45 1.71
C ILE A 67 2.03 -16.80 2.27
N VAL A 68 1.21 -17.81 1.99
CA VAL A 68 1.40 -19.16 2.53
C VAL A 68 2.62 -19.82 1.87
N GLU A 69 3.40 -20.54 2.67
CA GLU A 69 4.51 -21.38 2.21
C GLU A 69 3.98 -22.58 1.41
N ASP A 70 4.68 -22.95 0.36
CA ASP A 70 4.51 -24.21 -0.34
C ASP A 70 5.87 -24.91 -0.44
N ALA A 71 6.16 -25.72 0.56
CA ALA A 71 7.41 -26.46 0.63
C ALA A 71 7.55 -27.50 -0.49
N GLY A 72 6.42 -28.01 -1.02
CA GLY A 72 6.41 -29.00 -2.11
C GLY A 72 6.90 -28.39 -3.43
N GLU A 73 6.64 -27.12 -3.67
CA GLU A 73 7.10 -26.38 -4.84
C GLU A 73 8.36 -25.51 -4.55
N GLY A 74 8.94 -25.64 -3.37
CA GLY A 74 10.10 -24.83 -2.96
C GLY A 74 9.77 -23.34 -2.86
N ALA A 75 8.52 -23.00 -2.63
CA ALA A 75 8.02 -21.64 -2.63
C ALA A 75 7.89 -21.08 -1.20
N PRO A 76 8.67 -20.07 -0.83
CA PRO A 76 8.74 -19.58 0.55
C PRO A 76 7.46 -18.88 0.98
N GLY A 77 7.09 -19.05 2.24
CA GLY A 77 6.14 -18.20 2.93
C GLY A 77 6.70 -16.79 3.10
N LEU A 78 5.85 -15.76 2.96
CA LEU A 78 6.28 -14.38 3.04
C LEU A 78 5.34 -13.57 3.94
N HIS A 79 5.89 -12.96 4.97
CA HIS A 79 5.22 -11.94 5.78
C HIS A 79 5.77 -10.58 5.40
N THR A 80 4.89 -9.62 5.11
CA THR A 80 5.32 -8.24 4.83
C THR A 80 4.58 -7.25 5.70
N GLY A 81 5.30 -6.21 6.16
CA GLY A 81 4.72 -5.02 6.76
C GLY A 81 5.22 -3.80 6.01
N SER A 82 4.35 -2.98 5.48
CA SER A 82 4.73 -1.81 4.69
C SER A 82 3.95 -0.56 5.03
N ALA A 83 4.60 0.60 4.83
CA ALA A 83 3.99 1.91 4.82
C ALA A 83 3.94 2.41 3.37
N ASN A 84 2.78 2.88 2.95
CA ASN A 84 2.49 3.22 1.57
C ASN A 84 1.91 4.64 1.48
N VAL A 85 2.23 5.33 0.39
CA VAL A 85 1.56 6.55 -0.04
C VAL A 85 0.63 6.20 -1.19
N LEU A 86 -0.59 6.72 -1.14
CA LEU A 86 -1.60 6.55 -2.17
C LEU A 86 -1.87 7.90 -2.84
N LEU A 87 -1.89 7.89 -4.16
CA LEU A 87 -2.44 8.97 -4.97
C LEU A 87 -3.80 8.50 -5.49
N GLN A 88 -4.87 9.13 -5.06
CA GLN A 88 -6.24 8.68 -5.32
C GLN A 88 -7.10 9.76 -5.95
N THR A 89 -8.12 9.36 -6.69
CA THR A 89 -9.10 10.33 -7.19
C THR A 89 -9.80 11.03 -6.01
N PRO A 90 -10.00 12.36 -6.07
CA PRO A 90 -10.53 13.14 -4.95
C PRO A 90 -11.95 12.73 -4.54
N THR A 91 -12.70 12.23 -5.51
CA THR A 91 -14.06 11.72 -5.31
C THR A 91 -14.25 10.42 -6.08
N ALA A 92 -15.18 9.59 -5.64
CA ALA A 92 -15.60 8.44 -6.40
C ALA A 92 -16.41 8.90 -7.63
N ILE A 93 -16.01 8.43 -8.80
CA ILE A 93 -16.71 8.68 -10.08
C ILE A 93 -17.59 7.45 -10.36
N GLY A 94 -18.90 7.62 -10.37
CA GLY A 94 -19.83 6.49 -10.50
C GLY A 94 -19.70 5.44 -9.38
N GLY A 95 -19.31 5.87 -8.17
CA GLY A 95 -19.09 4.96 -7.05
C GLY A 95 -17.71 4.29 -7.03
N VAL A 96 -16.82 4.59 -7.99
CA VAL A 96 -15.46 4.02 -8.10
C VAL A 96 -14.41 5.07 -7.80
N GLN A 97 -13.53 4.80 -6.83
CA GLN A 97 -12.36 5.60 -6.52
C GLN A 97 -11.10 4.84 -6.95
N LEU A 98 -10.36 5.39 -7.90
CA LEU A 98 -9.09 4.82 -8.38
C LEU A 98 -7.93 5.34 -7.53
N TYR A 99 -6.87 4.53 -7.40
CA TYR A 99 -5.63 4.95 -6.75
C TYR A 99 -4.40 4.27 -7.35
N LEU A 100 -3.27 4.96 -7.22
CA LEU A 100 -1.92 4.42 -7.37
C LEU A 100 -1.27 4.37 -5.98
N THR A 101 -0.37 3.45 -5.76
CA THR A 101 0.33 3.30 -4.48
C THR A 101 1.79 2.99 -4.69
N ALA A 102 2.61 3.53 -3.80
CA ALA A 102 4.02 3.18 -3.68
C ALA A 102 4.42 3.17 -2.21
N GLY A 103 5.30 2.26 -1.82
CA GLY A 103 5.68 2.13 -0.43
C GLY A 103 6.94 1.30 -0.21
N ALA A 104 7.32 1.25 1.06
CA ALA A 104 8.43 0.44 1.53
C ALA A 104 8.12 -0.16 2.89
N GLY A 105 8.83 -1.23 3.24
CA GLY A 105 8.64 -1.91 4.49
C GLY A 105 9.65 -3.01 4.74
N GLY A 106 9.33 -3.89 5.66
CA GLY A 106 10.10 -5.09 5.94
C GLY A 106 9.38 -6.35 5.47
N TYR A 107 10.15 -7.36 5.14
CA TYR A 107 9.63 -8.69 4.91
C TYR A 107 10.37 -9.73 5.73
N ARG A 108 9.70 -10.83 6.01
CA ARG A 108 10.27 -12.06 6.52
C ARG A 108 9.86 -13.21 5.62
N GLU A 109 10.86 -13.80 4.99
CA GLU A 109 10.72 -14.99 4.16
C GLU A 109 11.06 -16.24 4.97
N ARG A 110 10.34 -17.35 4.72
CA ARG A 110 10.59 -18.63 5.35
C ARG A 110 10.33 -19.78 4.40
N LEU A 111 11.29 -20.70 4.32
CA LEU A 111 11.15 -21.97 3.60
C LEU A 111 11.77 -23.09 4.47
N GLY A 112 10.91 -23.88 5.11
CA GLY A 112 11.34 -24.88 6.07
C GLY A 112 12.07 -24.25 7.26
N GLU A 113 13.34 -24.61 7.44
CA GLU A 113 14.21 -24.07 8.50
C GLU A 113 14.95 -22.78 8.10
N ILE A 114 14.97 -22.47 6.80
CA ILE A 114 15.64 -21.26 6.29
C ILE A 114 14.70 -20.07 6.47
N SER A 115 15.20 -19.01 7.08
CA SER A 115 14.45 -17.75 7.19
C SER A 115 15.36 -16.55 7.00
N GLY A 116 14.84 -15.54 6.29
CA GLY A 116 15.50 -14.26 6.06
C GLY A 116 14.58 -13.09 6.37
N THR A 117 15.14 -11.99 6.84
CA THR A 117 14.40 -10.74 7.07
C THR A 117 15.17 -9.59 6.45
N ASN A 118 14.50 -8.79 5.64
CA ASN A 118 15.11 -7.64 4.97
C ASN A 118 14.04 -6.62 4.55
N VAL A 119 14.42 -5.66 3.72
CA VAL A 119 13.58 -4.55 3.24
C VAL A 119 12.87 -4.94 1.94
N THR A 120 11.62 -4.48 1.81
CA THR A 120 10.84 -4.58 0.58
C THR A 120 10.35 -3.21 0.14
N THR A 121 10.23 -3.03 -1.17
CA THR A 121 9.53 -1.90 -1.78
C THR A 121 8.34 -2.42 -2.58
N ASN A 122 7.33 -1.58 -2.76
CA ASN A 122 6.17 -1.96 -3.56
C ASN A 122 5.65 -0.77 -4.37
N VAL A 123 5.07 -1.08 -5.53
CA VAL A 123 4.30 -0.15 -6.36
C VAL A 123 3.07 -0.87 -6.88
N GLY A 124 2.01 -0.13 -7.09
CA GLY A 124 0.79 -0.74 -7.58
C GLY A 124 -0.35 0.24 -7.77
N GLY A 125 -1.54 -0.27 -7.82
CA GLY A 125 -2.75 0.53 -7.93
C GLY A 125 -4.00 -0.34 -7.85
N GLY A 126 -5.13 0.33 -7.76
CA GLY A 126 -6.38 -0.36 -7.61
C GLY A 126 -7.60 0.54 -7.64
N ALA A 127 -8.71 -0.05 -7.24
CA ALA A 127 -10.00 0.61 -7.19
C ALA A 127 -10.72 0.27 -5.88
N LYS A 128 -11.40 1.26 -5.31
CA LYS A 128 -12.36 1.11 -4.22
C LYS A 128 -13.75 1.36 -4.79
N ILE A 129 -14.61 0.35 -4.79
CA ILE A 129 -15.95 0.36 -5.39
C ILE A 129 -16.97 0.41 -4.27
N GLY A 130 -17.76 1.46 -4.20
CA GLY A 130 -18.85 1.62 -3.22
C GLY A 130 -19.90 0.52 -3.38
N LEU A 131 -20.23 -0.16 -2.29
CA LEU A 131 -21.30 -1.17 -2.27
C LEU A 131 -22.52 -0.66 -1.53
N LEU A 132 -22.40 -0.46 -0.22
CA LEU A 132 -23.51 -0.03 0.64
C LEU A 132 -22.96 0.75 1.84
N GLY A 133 -23.38 2.00 1.99
CA GLY A 133 -22.94 2.87 3.08
C GLY A 133 -21.42 3.02 3.11
N PRO A 134 -20.75 2.71 4.23
CA PRO A 134 -19.31 2.81 4.36
C PRO A 134 -18.56 1.63 3.73
N LEU A 135 -19.27 0.57 3.33
CA LEU A 135 -18.68 -0.65 2.79
C LEU A 135 -18.32 -0.49 1.32
N ARG A 136 -17.09 -0.84 0.99
CA ARG A 136 -16.53 -0.82 -0.37
C ARG A 136 -15.84 -2.14 -0.68
N LEU A 137 -15.90 -2.55 -1.94
CA LEU A 137 -15.02 -3.58 -2.47
C LEU A 137 -13.72 -2.91 -2.90
N ARG A 138 -12.58 -3.42 -2.46
CA ARG A 138 -11.27 -2.99 -2.91
C ARG A 138 -10.64 -4.06 -3.80
N LEU A 139 -10.22 -3.65 -4.99
CA LEU A 139 -9.40 -4.45 -5.90
C LEU A 139 -8.02 -3.80 -5.98
N ASP A 140 -6.97 -4.56 -5.83
CA ASP A 140 -5.59 -4.05 -5.76
C ASP A 140 -4.64 -4.97 -6.51
N TYR A 141 -3.73 -4.39 -7.25
CA TYR A 141 -2.59 -5.07 -7.83
C TYR A 141 -1.31 -4.42 -7.33
N ARG A 142 -0.36 -5.25 -6.86
CA ARG A 142 0.95 -4.79 -6.39
C ARG A 142 2.08 -5.64 -6.94
N LEU A 143 3.14 -4.96 -7.31
CA LEU A 143 4.45 -5.51 -7.52
C LEU A 143 5.29 -5.24 -6.27
N LEU A 144 5.67 -6.29 -5.56
CA LEU A 144 6.61 -6.22 -4.44
C LEU A 144 8.00 -6.58 -4.97
N THR A 145 9.00 -5.79 -4.58
CA THR A 145 10.41 -6.04 -4.85
C THR A 145 11.12 -6.23 -3.52
N LEU A 146 11.67 -7.42 -3.32
CA LEU A 146 12.41 -7.78 -2.14
C LEU A 146 13.89 -7.46 -2.35
N HIS A 147 14.53 -6.94 -1.32
CA HIS A 147 15.95 -6.58 -1.32
C HIS A 147 16.72 -7.47 -0.35
N GLY A 148 18.04 -7.49 -0.45
CA GLY A 148 18.91 -8.45 0.22
C GLY A 148 19.10 -9.68 -0.66
N ASP A 149 19.22 -10.85 -0.07
CA ASP A 149 19.36 -12.11 -0.80
C ASP A 149 18.07 -12.96 -0.67
N PRO A 150 16.92 -12.53 -1.22
CA PRO A 150 15.69 -13.29 -1.15
C PRO A 150 15.76 -14.48 -2.11
N LEU A 151 14.98 -15.53 -1.83
CA LEU A 151 14.79 -16.66 -2.75
C LEU A 151 14.15 -16.23 -4.06
N HIS A 152 13.28 -15.22 -4.00
CA HIS A 152 12.66 -14.57 -5.15
C HIS A 152 12.62 -13.06 -4.92
N ASP A 153 13.07 -12.29 -5.89
CA ASP A 153 13.17 -10.83 -5.79
C ASP A 153 11.85 -10.09 -6.09
N ARG A 154 10.94 -10.70 -6.86
CA ARG A 154 9.69 -10.08 -7.32
C ARG A 154 8.47 -10.94 -7.09
N TYR A 155 7.42 -10.29 -6.56
CA TYR A 155 6.12 -10.89 -6.28
C TYR A 155 5.01 -10.04 -6.90
N HIS A 156 4.23 -10.63 -7.78
CA HIS A 156 3.01 -10.04 -8.32
C HIS A 156 1.85 -10.46 -7.46
N ARG A 157 1.18 -9.50 -6.82
CA ARG A 157 0.04 -9.78 -5.95
C ARG A 157 -1.21 -9.09 -6.49
N PHE A 158 -2.27 -9.85 -6.61
CA PHE A 158 -3.60 -9.36 -6.91
C PHE A 158 -4.54 -9.76 -5.78
N TYR A 159 -5.32 -8.82 -5.25
CA TYR A 159 -6.28 -9.13 -4.21
C TYR A 159 -7.62 -8.42 -4.36
N ALA A 160 -8.66 -9.02 -3.74
CA ALA A 160 -9.94 -8.41 -3.48
C ALA A 160 -10.15 -8.33 -1.96
N GLY A 161 -10.72 -7.23 -1.48
CA GLY A 161 -10.90 -7.00 -0.05
C GLY A 161 -12.16 -6.22 0.28
N ALA A 162 -12.68 -6.46 1.48
CA ALA A 162 -13.69 -5.62 2.09
C ALA A 162 -13.00 -4.40 2.71
N ASN A 163 -13.43 -3.21 2.32
CA ASN A 163 -12.91 -1.93 2.81
C ASN A 163 -14.05 -1.16 3.47
N ILE A 164 -13.85 -0.71 4.70
CA ILE A 164 -14.79 0.11 5.45
C ILE A 164 -14.17 1.48 5.62
N GLY A 165 -14.84 2.51 5.12
CA GLY A 165 -14.43 3.91 5.25
C GLY A 165 -15.22 4.65 6.31
N PHE A 166 -14.58 5.55 7.04
CA PHE A 166 -15.18 6.38 8.09
C PHE A 166 -14.47 7.73 8.21
#